data_b27a5e2fb6551300c076ce03e985eec3
#
_entry.id   b27a5e2fb6551300c076ce03e985eec3
#
_cell.length_a   1.000
_cell.length_b   1.000
_cell.length_c   1.000
_cell.angle_alpha   90.00
_cell.angle_beta   90.00
_cell.angle_gamma   90.00
#
_symmetry.space_group_name_H-M   'P 1'
#
loop_
_entity.id
_entity.type
_entity.pdbx_description
1 polymer ?
#
loop_
_entity_poly.entity_id
_entity_poly.type
_entity_poly.pdbx_seq_one_letter_code
_entity_poly.pdbx_strand_id
1 'polypeptide(L)'
;TGLSPLWEEGPGSYLILWMQACLLFALNSVYQGDASERPYSPFVHRFIYLGILLLPVYSGLVFYGLSLRVEQYGWSVSRYWGMIVWMFLALFSVGYVTCIVRYRDDWIGGLGRINVAMGWLLVLVMILVNSPFADLRRLTADNQLARIESGQTKLQNIDIPYFANQLALPGYLAIEQLKQTYGESHPTLALRLSRAYQEDAQEPEQDKLLVVNSIECLNDCDMPPDLADVIYDSLTKSNYLLRQAEQLYLLAVDPDGDNQ
;
A
#
# COMPACT_ATOMS: atom_id res chain seq x y z
N THR A 1 23.52 10.43 -6.34
CA THR A 1 23.82 9.33 -7.27
C THR A 1 23.81 8.00 -6.53
N GLY A 2 22.66 7.43 -6.29
CA GLY A 2 22.50 6.16 -5.62
C GLY A 2 21.36 5.38 -6.27
N LEU A 3 21.05 4.22 -5.69
CA LEU A 3 19.92 3.37 -6.13
C LEU A 3 18.55 3.97 -5.73
N SER A 4 18.52 5.13 -5.03
CA SER A 4 17.29 5.78 -4.57
C SER A 4 16.25 6.03 -5.68
N PRO A 5 16.58 6.49 -6.90
CA PRO A 5 15.58 6.73 -7.93
C PRO A 5 14.82 5.46 -8.35
N LEU A 6 15.46 4.28 -8.28
CA LEU A 6 14.81 3.01 -8.58
C LEU A 6 13.72 2.64 -7.57
N TRP A 7 13.81 3.21 -6.36
CA TRP A 7 12.91 2.92 -5.26
C TRP A 7 11.86 4.03 -5.06
N GLU A 8 12.18 5.27 -5.43
CA GLU A 8 11.32 6.43 -5.20
C GLU A 8 10.17 6.51 -6.23
N GLU A 9 10.43 6.21 -7.51
CA GLU A 9 9.47 6.45 -8.60
C GLU A 9 8.82 5.18 -9.17
N GLY A 10 9.19 3.96 -8.74
CA GLY A 10 8.76 2.80 -9.47
C GLY A 10 8.52 1.51 -8.68
N PRO A 11 8.03 0.50 -9.37
CA PRO A 11 7.78 -0.85 -8.83
C PRO A 11 9.08 -1.66 -8.66
N GLY A 12 10.25 -1.02 -8.46
CA GLY A 12 11.56 -1.65 -8.46
C GLY A 12 11.66 -2.87 -7.55
N SER A 13 11.12 -2.80 -6.31
CA SER A 13 11.09 -3.94 -5.39
C SER A 13 10.29 -5.12 -5.96
N TYR A 14 9.12 -4.84 -6.57
CA TYR A 14 8.27 -5.87 -7.17
C TYR A 14 8.91 -6.48 -8.42
N LEU A 15 9.63 -5.67 -9.21
CA LEU A 15 10.36 -6.19 -10.38
C LEU A 15 11.44 -7.19 -9.96
N ILE A 16 12.24 -6.86 -8.94
CA ILE A 16 13.29 -7.76 -8.44
C ILE A 16 12.67 -9.01 -7.81
N LEU A 17 11.55 -8.89 -7.07
CA LEU A 17 10.78 -10.04 -6.59
C LEU A 17 10.35 -10.96 -7.74
N TRP A 18 9.81 -10.38 -8.81
CA TRP A 18 9.41 -11.10 -10.00
C TRP A 18 10.58 -11.84 -10.65
N MET A 19 11.70 -11.15 -10.84
CA MET A 19 12.90 -11.76 -11.41
C MET A 19 13.42 -12.91 -10.54
N GLN A 20 13.42 -12.76 -9.22
CA GLN A 20 13.81 -13.81 -8.28
C GLN A 20 12.86 -15.00 -8.35
N ALA A 21 11.55 -14.77 -8.42
CA ALA A 21 10.56 -15.83 -8.58
C ALA A 21 10.73 -16.58 -9.91
N CYS A 22 10.93 -15.86 -11.00
CA CYS A 22 11.20 -16.46 -12.32
C CYS A 22 12.49 -17.31 -12.31
N LEU A 23 13.56 -16.84 -11.65
CA LEU A 23 14.79 -17.60 -11.53
C LEU A 23 14.60 -18.88 -10.73
N LEU A 24 13.90 -18.82 -9.60
CA LEU A 24 13.58 -20.01 -8.79
C LEU A 24 12.67 -20.99 -9.54
N PHE A 25 11.69 -20.47 -10.29
CA PHE A 25 10.85 -21.30 -11.15
C PHE A 25 11.66 -21.99 -12.26
N ALA A 26 12.55 -21.26 -12.95
CA ALA A 26 13.41 -21.81 -13.98
C ALA A 26 14.34 -22.89 -13.40
N LEU A 27 14.94 -22.66 -12.22
CA LEU A 27 15.76 -23.65 -11.54
C LEU A 27 14.99 -24.95 -11.24
N ASN A 28 13.78 -24.82 -10.72
CA ASN A 28 12.95 -26.00 -10.42
C ASN A 28 12.49 -26.73 -11.69
N SER A 29 12.29 -26.01 -12.80
CA SER A 29 11.92 -26.61 -14.08
C SER A 29 13.07 -27.39 -14.72
N VAL A 30 14.30 -26.93 -14.51
CA VAL A 30 15.51 -27.58 -15.03
C VAL A 30 15.93 -28.77 -14.20
N TYR A 31 15.87 -28.65 -12.86
CA TYR A 31 16.31 -29.69 -11.92
C TYR A 31 15.11 -30.41 -11.31
N GLN A 32 14.47 -31.25 -12.11
CA GLN A 32 13.22 -31.95 -11.71
C GLN A 32 13.41 -33.15 -10.75
N GLY A 33 14.52 -33.18 -10.03
CA GLY A 33 14.63 -34.11 -8.90
C GLY A 33 15.37 -35.43 -9.16
N ASP A 34 15.84 -35.68 -10.38
CA ASP A 34 16.70 -36.84 -10.63
C ASP A 34 18.17 -36.41 -10.56
N ALA A 35 18.84 -36.78 -9.47
CA ALA A 35 20.24 -36.44 -9.21
C ALA A 35 21.22 -37.17 -10.14
N SER A 36 20.73 -38.11 -10.95
CA SER A 36 21.57 -39.00 -11.77
C SER A 36 22.08 -38.38 -13.06
N GLU A 37 21.42 -37.38 -13.60
CA GLU A 37 21.82 -36.75 -14.83
C GLU A 37 22.04 -35.24 -14.64
N ARG A 38 23.30 -34.80 -14.78
CA ARG A 38 23.63 -33.36 -14.87
C ARG A 38 23.26 -32.88 -16.28
N PRO A 39 22.19 -32.09 -16.48
CA PRO A 39 21.69 -31.73 -17.80
C PRO A 39 22.68 -30.82 -18.58
N TYR A 40 23.66 -30.25 -17.90
CA TYR A 40 24.57 -29.25 -18.47
C TYR A 40 26.04 -29.55 -18.26
N SER A 41 26.87 -28.92 -19.09
CA SER A 41 28.34 -28.98 -18.96
C SER A 41 28.76 -28.39 -17.58
N PRO A 42 29.93 -28.82 -17.03
CA PRO A 42 30.41 -28.33 -15.73
C PRO A 42 30.56 -26.80 -15.66
N PHE A 43 30.82 -26.16 -16.79
CA PHE A 43 30.96 -24.70 -16.88
C PHE A 43 29.60 -24.01 -16.64
N VAL A 44 28.55 -24.47 -17.34
CA VAL A 44 27.17 -23.93 -17.17
C VAL A 44 26.67 -24.18 -15.75
N HIS A 45 26.97 -25.36 -15.21
CA HIS A 45 26.59 -25.71 -13.85
C HIS A 45 27.21 -24.76 -12.80
N ARG A 46 28.49 -24.38 -12.96
CA ARG A 46 29.14 -23.37 -12.11
C ARG A 46 28.48 -21.99 -12.22
N PHE A 47 28.05 -21.62 -13.42
CA PHE A 47 27.36 -20.34 -13.64
C PHE A 47 26.00 -20.30 -12.91
N ILE A 48 25.27 -21.43 -12.93
CA ILE A 48 24.02 -21.58 -12.18
C ILE A 48 24.25 -21.47 -10.67
N TYR A 49 25.31 -22.08 -10.14
CA TYR A 49 25.72 -21.95 -8.76
C TYR A 49 25.92 -20.48 -8.33
N LEU A 50 26.66 -19.73 -9.14
CA LEU A 50 26.87 -18.29 -8.87
C LEU A 50 25.53 -17.53 -8.84
N GLY A 51 24.63 -17.82 -9.76
CA GLY A 51 23.28 -17.24 -9.76
C GLY A 51 22.50 -17.53 -8.48
N ILE A 52 22.55 -18.78 -8.01
CA ILE A 52 21.88 -19.18 -6.76
C ILE A 52 22.51 -18.50 -5.54
N LEU A 53 23.84 -18.40 -5.48
CA LEU A 53 24.55 -17.72 -4.40
C LEU A 53 24.22 -16.21 -4.31
N LEU A 54 23.83 -15.59 -5.42
CA LEU A 54 23.40 -14.18 -5.45
C LEU A 54 21.94 -13.98 -4.96
N LEU A 55 21.11 -15.02 -4.94
CA LEU A 55 19.70 -14.90 -4.54
C LEU A 55 19.50 -14.27 -3.15
N PRO A 56 20.25 -14.64 -2.08
CA PRO A 56 20.12 -13.98 -0.78
C PRO A 56 20.46 -12.48 -0.84
N VAL A 57 21.40 -12.08 -1.69
CA VAL A 57 21.77 -10.66 -1.88
C VAL A 57 20.59 -9.90 -2.49
N TYR A 58 19.97 -10.46 -3.54
CA TYR A 58 18.76 -9.88 -4.12
C TYR A 58 17.61 -9.80 -3.10
N SER A 59 17.43 -10.86 -2.29
CA SER A 59 16.44 -10.85 -1.22
C SER A 59 16.70 -9.73 -0.21
N GLY A 60 17.96 -9.47 0.15
CA GLY A 60 18.34 -8.36 1.04
C GLY A 60 17.99 -6.99 0.44
N LEU A 61 18.26 -6.79 -0.86
CA LEU A 61 17.93 -5.55 -1.56
C LEU A 61 16.41 -5.32 -1.61
N VAL A 62 15.64 -6.37 -1.89
CA VAL A 62 14.17 -6.29 -1.89
C VAL A 62 13.62 -5.96 -0.51
N PHE A 63 14.15 -6.59 0.54
CA PHE A 63 13.77 -6.30 1.92
C PHE A 63 13.99 -4.83 2.26
N TYR A 64 15.16 -4.31 1.92
CA TYR A 64 15.48 -2.91 2.14
C TYR A 64 14.48 -1.98 1.44
N GLY A 65 14.20 -2.22 0.16
CA GLY A 65 13.22 -1.40 -0.58
C GLY A 65 11.79 -1.50 -0.07
N LEU A 66 11.34 -2.69 0.36
CA LEU A 66 10.03 -2.87 0.98
C LEU A 66 9.95 -2.17 2.35
N SER A 67 11.02 -2.27 3.16
CA SER A 67 11.09 -1.64 4.48
C SER A 67 11.04 -0.12 4.38
N LEU A 68 11.76 0.48 3.43
CA LEU A 68 11.68 1.92 3.16
C LEU A 68 10.25 2.38 2.84
N ARG A 69 9.53 1.62 2.01
CA ARG A 69 8.16 1.96 1.66
C ARG A 69 7.19 1.82 2.84
N VAL A 70 7.42 0.83 3.70
CA VAL A 70 6.64 0.67 4.94
C VAL A 70 6.91 1.82 5.90
N GLU A 71 8.15 2.27 6.01
CA GLU A 71 8.51 3.41 6.86
C GLU A 71 7.86 4.72 6.35
N GLN A 72 7.95 4.98 5.05
CA GLN A 72 7.43 6.21 4.43
C GLN A 72 5.90 6.28 4.45
N TYR A 73 5.23 5.21 4.05
CA TYR A 73 3.78 5.22 3.77
C TYR A 73 2.95 4.34 4.72
N GLY A 74 3.58 3.67 5.69
CA GLY A 74 2.93 2.73 6.58
C GLY A 74 2.60 1.39 5.90
N TRP A 75 1.95 0.52 6.64
CA TRP A 75 1.48 -0.76 6.14
C TRP A 75 0.25 -0.61 5.25
N SER A 76 0.20 -1.40 4.19
CA SER A 76 -0.97 -1.60 3.34
C SER A 76 -1.13 -3.08 3.01
N VAL A 77 -2.31 -3.50 2.60
CA VAL A 77 -2.58 -4.90 2.23
C VAL A 77 -1.58 -5.40 1.18
N SER A 78 -1.27 -4.57 0.17
CA SER A 78 -0.30 -4.93 -0.87
C SER A 78 1.13 -5.06 -0.33
N ARG A 79 1.53 -4.24 0.66
CA ARG A 79 2.86 -4.33 1.30
C ARG A 79 2.98 -5.56 2.20
N TYR A 80 1.90 -5.95 2.91
CA TYR A 80 1.85 -7.22 3.62
C TYR A 80 2.04 -8.40 2.66
N TRP A 81 1.32 -8.42 1.53
CA TRP A 81 1.52 -9.46 0.51
C TRP A 81 2.93 -9.45 -0.08
N GLY A 82 3.47 -8.27 -0.39
CA GLY A 82 4.85 -8.13 -0.84
C GLY A 82 5.86 -8.71 0.15
N MET A 83 5.66 -8.46 1.45
CA MET A 83 6.53 -8.98 2.51
C MET A 83 6.38 -10.51 2.68
N ILE A 84 5.18 -11.05 2.55
CA ILE A 84 4.92 -12.50 2.59
C ILE A 84 5.63 -13.19 1.41
N VAL A 85 5.47 -12.68 0.19
CA VAL A 85 6.14 -13.21 -1.00
C VAL A 85 7.65 -13.11 -0.86
N TRP A 86 8.16 -11.95 -0.40
CA TRP A 86 9.58 -11.79 -0.12
C TRP A 86 10.10 -12.83 0.87
N MET A 87 9.38 -13.07 1.97
CA MET A 87 9.76 -14.07 2.98
C MET A 87 9.90 -15.47 2.37
N PHE A 88 8.95 -15.87 1.52
CA PHE A 88 9.03 -17.16 0.83
C PHE A 88 10.25 -17.25 -0.08
N LEU A 89 10.49 -16.23 -0.91
CA LEU A 89 11.63 -16.20 -1.83
C LEU A 89 12.97 -16.15 -1.08
N ALA A 90 13.03 -15.44 0.03
CA ALA A 90 14.20 -15.42 0.91
C ALA A 90 14.47 -16.80 1.53
N LEU A 91 13.45 -17.46 2.05
CA LEU A 91 13.57 -18.81 2.62
C LEU A 91 13.99 -19.85 1.57
N PHE A 92 13.41 -19.80 0.36
CA PHE A 92 13.88 -20.61 -0.75
C PHE A 92 15.35 -20.37 -1.06
N SER A 93 15.76 -19.09 -1.14
CA SER A 93 17.13 -18.70 -1.43
C SER A 93 18.11 -19.26 -0.39
N VAL A 94 17.80 -19.06 0.90
CA VAL A 94 18.61 -19.60 2.00
C VAL A 94 18.63 -21.12 1.97
N GLY A 95 17.50 -21.76 1.73
CA GLY A 95 17.41 -23.22 1.63
C GLY A 95 18.29 -23.77 0.50
N TYR A 96 18.25 -23.18 -0.69
CA TYR A 96 19.03 -23.63 -1.83
C TYR A 96 20.53 -23.39 -1.64
N VAL A 97 20.91 -22.23 -1.09
CA VAL A 97 22.31 -21.97 -0.73
C VAL A 97 22.80 -22.97 0.32
N THR A 98 21.97 -23.28 1.31
CA THR A 98 22.32 -24.29 2.34
C THR A 98 22.52 -25.68 1.71
N CYS A 99 21.67 -26.06 0.75
CA CYS A 99 21.86 -27.31 0.02
C CYS A 99 23.18 -27.33 -0.76
N ILE A 100 23.51 -26.26 -1.47
CA ILE A 100 24.76 -26.16 -2.21
C ILE A 100 25.97 -26.28 -1.26
N VAL A 101 25.97 -25.54 -0.16
CA VAL A 101 27.10 -25.52 0.79
C VAL A 101 27.29 -26.89 1.47
N ARG A 102 26.16 -27.55 1.83
CA ARG A 102 26.24 -28.80 2.59
C ARG A 102 26.46 -30.03 1.75
N TYR A 103 25.79 -30.11 0.57
CA TYR A 103 25.81 -31.33 -0.27
C TYR A 103 26.70 -31.21 -1.50
N ARG A 104 27.23 -30.02 -1.75
CA ARG A 104 28.12 -29.72 -2.89
C ARG A 104 27.60 -30.31 -4.22
N ASP A 105 28.19 -31.42 -4.70
CA ASP A 105 27.82 -32.01 -5.98
C ASP A 105 26.44 -32.69 -5.99
N ASP A 106 25.91 -33.09 -4.82
CA ASP A 106 24.62 -33.79 -4.64
C ASP A 106 23.48 -32.84 -4.17
N TRP A 107 23.67 -31.52 -4.32
CA TRP A 107 22.71 -30.53 -3.85
C TRP A 107 21.31 -30.66 -4.46
N ILE A 108 21.21 -31.22 -5.69
CA ILE A 108 19.94 -31.40 -6.41
C ILE A 108 18.99 -32.29 -5.60
N GLY A 109 19.48 -33.38 -4.99
CA GLY A 109 18.66 -34.23 -4.14
C GLY A 109 18.10 -33.54 -2.87
N GLY A 110 18.71 -32.42 -2.47
CA GLY A 110 18.21 -31.57 -1.37
C GLY A 110 17.05 -30.65 -1.75
N LEU A 111 16.96 -30.25 -3.02
CA LEU A 111 15.94 -29.30 -3.50
C LEU A 111 14.52 -29.82 -3.27
N GLY A 112 14.25 -31.08 -3.53
CA GLY A 112 12.93 -31.69 -3.35
C GLY A 112 12.43 -31.58 -1.91
N ARG A 113 13.31 -31.77 -0.92
CA ARG A 113 12.96 -31.63 0.50
C ARG A 113 12.60 -30.18 0.86
N ILE A 114 13.35 -29.21 0.33
CA ILE A 114 13.05 -27.79 0.53
C ILE A 114 11.73 -27.44 -0.13
N ASN A 115 11.49 -27.86 -1.35
CA ASN A 115 10.25 -27.58 -2.07
C ASN A 115 9.03 -28.12 -1.32
N VAL A 116 9.10 -29.32 -0.78
CA VAL A 116 8.03 -29.91 0.04
C VAL A 116 7.82 -29.12 1.34
N ALA A 117 8.90 -28.78 2.04
CA ALA A 117 8.82 -27.97 3.26
C ALA A 117 8.21 -26.59 3.01
N MET A 118 8.63 -25.94 1.93
CA MET A 118 8.09 -24.64 1.51
C MET A 118 6.62 -24.75 1.07
N GLY A 119 6.22 -25.85 0.44
CA GLY A 119 4.82 -26.13 0.12
C GLY A 119 3.95 -26.22 1.39
N TRP A 120 4.39 -26.93 2.41
CA TRP A 120 3.70 -26.97 3.70
C TRP A 120 3.67 -25.61 4.40
N LEU A 121 4.77 -24.86 4.35
CA LEU A 121 4.81 -23.49 4.88
C LEU A 121 3.82 -22.59 4.14
N LEU A 122 3.71 -22.71 2.81
CA LEU A 122 2.73 -21.95 2.03
C LEU A 122 1.30 -22.25 2.49
N VAL A 123 0.94 -23.51 2.63
CA VAL A 123 -0.38 -23.92 3.14
C VAL A 123 -0.65 -23.31 4.51
N LEU A 124 0.33 -23.40 5.43
CA LEU A 124 0.21 -22.83 6.77
C LEU A 124 -0.04 -21.30 6.71
N VAL A 125 0.75 -20.57 5.93
CA VAL A 125 0.61 -19.11 5.79
C VAL A 125 -0.73 -18.76 5.16
N MET A 126 -1.20 -19.51 4.15
CA MET A 126 -2.51 -19.29 3.56
C MET A 126 -3.65 -19.50 4.56
N ILE A 127 -3.56 -20.52 5.42
CA ILE A 127 -4.53 -20.72 6.51
C ILE A 127 -4.48 -19.55 7.50
N LEU A 128 -3.30 -19.09 7.90
CA LEU A 128 -3.14 -18.00 8.85
C LEU A 128 -3.70 -16.68 8.31
N VAL A 129 -3.36 -16.31 7.07
CA VAL A 129 -3.80 -15.05 6.46
C VAL A 129 -5.31 -15.03 6.21
N ASN A 130 -5.92 -16.20 5.98
CA ASN A 130 -7.38 -16.31 5.83
C ASN A 130 -8.09 -16.57 7.18
N SER A 131 -7.37 -16.60 8.29
CA SER A 131 -7.95 -16.71 9.62
C SER A 131 -8.25 -15.33 10.22
N PRO A 132 -9.18 -15.24 11.17
CA PRO A 132 -9.46 -13.99 11.87
C PRO A 132 -8.27 -13.46 12.69
N PHE A 133 -7.23 -14.28 12.93
CA PHE A 133 -6.04 -13.89 13.70
C PHE A 133 -5.08 -13.00 12.90
N ALA A 134 -5.02 -13.15 11.57
CA ALA A 134 -4.10 -12.41 10.72
C ALA A 134 -4.86 -11.67 9.59
N ASP A 135 -5.92 -10.95 9.95
CA ASP A 135 -6.65 -10.11 9.01
C ASP A 135 -5.78 -8.90 8.59
N LEU A 136 -5.20 -8.99 7.39
CA LEU A 136 -4.33 -7.95 6.84
C LEU A 136 -5.04 -6.61 6.65
N ARG A 137 -6.36 -6.62 6.43
CA ARG A 137 -7.17 -5.40 6.28
C ARG A 137 -7.29 -4.68 7.61
N ARG A 138 -7.56 -5.43 8.69
CA ARG A 138 -7.61 -4.88 10.04
C ARG A 138 -6.25 -4.33 10.47
N LEU A 139 -5.18 -5.12 10.29
CA LEU A 139 -3.82 -4.68 10.60
C LEU A 139 -3.43 -3.42 9.83
N THR A 140 -3.88 -3.30 8.58
CA THR A 140 -3.66 -2.10 7.77
C THR A 140 -4.44 -0.91 8.32
N ALA A 141 -5.73 -1.06 8.61
CA ALA A 141 -6.58 0.00 9.15
C ALA A 141 -6.01 0.53 10.47
N ASP A 142 -5.68 -0.37 11.41
CA ASP A 142 -5.11 -0.03 12.72
C ASP A 142 -3.76 0.73 12.56
N ASN A 143 -2.90 0.30 11.65
CA ASN A 143 -1.63 0.98 11.39
C ASN A 143 -1.81 2.37 10.79
N GLN A 144 -2.69 2.51 9.81
CA GLN A 144 -2.96 3.80 9.17
C GLN A 144 -3.62 4.78 10.15
N LEU A 145 -4.55 4.32 11.00
CA LEU A 145 -5.12 5.14 12.08
C LEU A 145 -4.04 5.62 13.05
N ALA A 146 -3.19 4.72 13.53
CA ALA A 146 -2.10 5.09 14.45
C ALA A 146 -1.14 6.12 13.83
N ARG A 147 -0.89 6.08 12.52
CA ARG A 147 -0.08 7.08 11.80
C ARG A 147 -0.76 8.43 11.69
N ILE A 148 -2.08 8.46 11.56
CA ILE A 148 -2.88 9.69 11.56
C ILE A 148 -2.86 10.31 12.98
N GLU A 149 -3.13 9.51 14.01
CA GLU A 149 -3.14 9.94 15.39
C GLU A 149 -1.78 10.46 15.88
N SER A 150 -0.68 9.84 15.42
CA SER A 150 0.70 10.29 15.72
C SER A 150 1.16 11.49 14.89
N GLY A 151 0.34 11.99 13.95
CA GLY A 151 0.68 13.11 13.07
C GLY A 151 1.69 12.77 11.95
N GLN A 152 2.05 11.50 11.79
CA GLN A 152 2.90 11.06 10.66
C GLN A 152 2.20 11.17 9.31
N THR A 153 0.87 11.04 9.32
CA THR A 153 0.04 11.26 8.13
C THR A 153 -0.86 12.46 8.41
N LYS A 154 -0.76 13.49 7.55
CA LYS A 154 -1.62 14.68 7.66
C LYS A 154 -3.05 14.30 7.29
N LEU A 155 -4.04 14.94 7.95
CA LEU A 155 -5.46 14.71 7.72
C LEU A 155 -5.89 14.91 6.25
N GLN A 156 -5.24 15.85 5.55
CA GLN A 156 -5.48 16.12 4.13
C GLN A 156 -5.05 14.97 3.21
N ASN A 157 -4.02 14.22 3.61
CA ASN A 157 -3.41 13.15 2.83
C ASN A 157 -4.01 11.77 3.12
N ILE A 158 -5.12 11.70 3.85
CA ILE A 158 -5.81 10.44 4.10
C ILE A 158 -6.41 9.93 2.79
N ASP A 159 -6.06 8.70 2.44
CA ASP A 159 -6.61 8.00 1.26
C ASP A 159 -7.94 7.34 1.63
N ILE A 160 -9.00 8.17 1.70
CA ILE A 160 -10.35 7.72 2.05
C ILE A 160 -10.86 6.62 1.09
N PRO A 161 -10.69 6.74 -0.25
CA PRO A 161 -11.06 5.67 -1.17
C PRO A 161 -10.38 4.34 -0.87
N TYR A 162 -9.13 4.36 -0.40
CA TYR A 162 -8.44 3.14 -0.01
C TYR A 162 -9.11 2.46 1.19
N PHE A 163 -9.48 3.24 2.22
CA PHE A 163 -10.22 2.71 3.37
C PHE A 163 -11.57 2.14 2.97
N ALA A 164 -12.33 2.87 2.15
CA ALA A 164 -13.67 2.48 1.74
C ALA A 164 -13.67 1.22 0.85
N ASN A 165 -12.79 1.15 -0.15
CA ASN A 165 -12.87 0.15 -1.22
C ASN A 165 -11.96 -1.07 -0.99
N GLN A 166 -10.84 -0.91 -0.23
CA GLN A 166 -9.86 -1.98 -0.10
C GLN A 166 -9.89 -2.69 1.26
N LEU A 167 -10.37 -2.02 2.31
CA LEU A 167 -10.29 -2.55 3.66
C LEU A 167 -11.61 -3.17 4.17
N ALA A 168 -12.70 -3.07 3.42
CA ALA A 168 -14.03 -3.61 3.79
C ALA A 168 -14.46 -3.16 5.19
N LEU A 169 -14.97 -4.06 6.05
CA LEU A 169 -15.45 -3.72 7.40
C LEU A 169 -14.42 -3.00 8.28
N PRO A 170 -13.14 -3.41 8.37
CA PRO A 170 -12.12 -2.64 9.09
C PRO A 170 -11.96 -1.20 8.57
N GLY A 171 -12.06 -0.98 7.27
CA GLY A 171 -12.01 0.35 6.67
C GLY A 171 -13.22 1.20 7.05
N TYR A 172 -14.42 0.63 7.04
CA TYR A 172 -15.63 1.29 7.49
C TYR A 172 -15.51 1.76 8.94
N LEU A 173 -15.09 0.88 9.85
CA LEU A 173 -14.91 1.20 11.25
C LEU A 173 -13.86 2.30 11.45
N ALA A 174 -12.78 2.27 10.67
CA ALA A 174 -11.75 3.30 10.72
C ALA A 174 -12.28 4.67 10.25
N ILE A 175 -13.08 4.72 9.20
CA ILE A 175 -13.73 5.96 8.72
C ILE A 175 -14.68 6.52 9.78
N GLU A 176 -15.49 5.67 10.41
CA GLU A 176 -16.38 6.11 11.50
C GLU A 176 -15.60 6.64 12.72
N GLN A 177 -14.49 6.00 13.09
CA GLN A 177 -13.60 6.48 14.13
C GLN A 177 -13.00 7.85 13.79
N LEU A 178 -12.51 8.04 12.57
CA LEU A 178 -11.98 9.33 12.10
C LEU A 178 -13.06 10.43 12.12
N LYS A 179 -14.28 10.10 11.72
CA LYS A 179 -15.42 11.03 11.74
C LYS A 179 -15.75 11.45 13.15
N GLN A 180 -15.78 10.53 14.11
CA GLN A 180 -16.04 10.84 15.51
C GLN A 180 -14.93 11.67 16.15
N THR A 181 -13.66 11.38 15.80
CA THR A 181 -12.51 12.03 16.44
C THR A 181 -12.24 13.42 15.88
N TYR A 182 -12.36 13.60 14.57
CA TYR A 182 -11.93 14.81 13.86
C TYR A 182 -13.08 15.59 13.19
N GLY A 183 -14.29 15.02 13.12
CA GLY A 183 -15.39 15.59 12.34
C GLY A 183 -15.84 16.97 12.81
N GLU A 184 -15.86 17.22 14.14
CA GLU A 184 -16.25 18.52 14.68
C GLU A 184 -15.20 19.61 14.45
N SER A 185 -13.91 19.24 14.53
CA SER A 185 -12.79 20.18 14.37
C SER A 185 -12.38 20.41 12.92
N HIS A 186 -12.76 19.51 12.00
CA HIS A 186 -12.38 19.57 10.58
C HIS A 186 -13.58 19.30 9.65
N PRO A 187 -14.46 20.30 9.41
CA PRO A 187 -15.70 20.11 8.62
C PRO A 187 -15.46 19.59 7.20
N THR A 188 -14.37 20.02 6.54
CA THR A 188 -14.00 19.54 5.20
C THR A 188 -13.63 18.06 5.20
N LEU A 189 -12.97 17.58 6.26
CA LEU A 189 -12.67 16.15 6.40
C LEU A 189 -13.95 15.37 6.69
N ALA A 190 -14.84 15.89 7.56
CA ALA A 190 -16.13 15.26 7.85
C ALA A 190 -16.95 15.03 6.57
N LEU A 191 -16.99 16.04 5.70
CA LEU A 191 -17.66 15.94 4.40
C LEU A 191 -17.03 14.87 3.48
N ARG A 192 -15.70 14.82 3.42
CA ARG A 192 -15.00 13.77 2.65
C ARG A 192 -15.28 12.37 3.19
N LEU A 193 -15.32 12.20 4.51
CA LEU A 193 -15.59 10.93 5.17
C LEU A 193 -17.06 10.50 5.00
N SER A 194 -18.02 11.45 5.05
CA SER A 194 -19.44 11.12 4.84
C SER A 194 -19.70 10.62 3.40
N ARG A 195 -18.95 11.11 2.43
CA ARG A 195 -19.06 10.69 1.03
C ARG A 195 -18.34 9.39 0.69
N ALA A 196 -17.56 8.83 1.61
CA ALA A 196 -16.77 7.63 1.36
C ALA A 196 -17.59 6.41 0.87
N TYR A 197 -18.87 6.33 1.27
CA TYR A 197 -19.80 5.24 0.94
C TYR A 197 -21.06 5.69 0.23
N GLN A 198 -21.16 6.98 -0.11
CA GLN A 198 -22.26 7.51 -0.91
C GLN A 198 -21.89 7.34 -2.38
N GLU A 199 -22.20 6.20 -2.95
CA GLU A 199 -22.42 6.07 -4.38
C GLU A 199 -23.83 6.63 -4.67
N ASP A 200 -23.90 7.82 -5.25
CA ASP A 200 -25.06 8.42 -5.91
C ASP A 200 -26.36 8.70 -5.10
N ALA A 201 -26.36 8.71 -3.78
CA ALA A 201 -27.64 9.01 -3.09
C ALA A 201 -27.53 9.91 -1.88
N GLN A 202 -28.04 11.14 -2.09
CA GLN A 202 -28.99 11.80 -1.16
C GLN A 202 -28.51 12.18 0.25
N GLU A 203 -28.08 13.34 0.39
CA GLU A 203 -28.75 14.53 0.92
C GLU A 203 -27.87 15.74 0.60
N PRO A 204 -28.06 16.36 -0.58
CA PRO A 204 -27.27 17.53 -0.96
C PRO A 204 -27.41 18.67 0.05
N GLU A 205 -28.47 18.68 0.84
CA GLU A 205 -28.78 19.77 1.76
C GLU A 205 -27.94 19.73 3.05
N GLN A 206 -27.69 18.54 3.63
CA GLN A 206 -26.82 18.43 4.82
C GLN A 206 -25.34 18.66 4.47
N ASP A 207 -24.87 18.09 3.37
CA ASP A 207 -23.52 18.29 2.86
C ASP A 207 -23.26 19.75 2.50
N LYS A 208 -24.27 20.42 1.93
CA LYS A 208 -24.24 21.85 1.61
C LYS A 208 -24.14 22.71 2.86
N LEU A 209 -24.90 22.39 3.91
CA LEU A 209 -24.81 23.07 5.21
C LEU A 209 -23.43 22.93 5.86
N LEU A 210 -22.78 21.76 5.75
CA LEU A 210 -21.42 21.56 6.26
C LEU A 210 -20.40 22.40 5.49
N VAL A 211 -20.53 22.50 4.18
CA VAL A 211 -19.65 23.36 3.35
C VAL A 211 -19.86 24.82 3.69
N VAL A 212 -21.10 25.27 3.73
CA VAL A 212 -21.45 26.67 4.05
C VAL A 212 -20.93 27.05 5.44
N ASN A 213 -21.09 26.20 6.45
CA ASN A 213 -20.60 26.43 7.80
C ASN A 213 -19.07 26.38 7.94
N SER A 214 -18.35 25.81 6.94
CA SER A 214 -16.89 25.78 6.91
C SER A 214 -16.25 26.95 6.18
N ILE A 215 -17.06 27.83 5.57
CA ILE A 215 -16.59 29.01 4.86
C ILE A 215 -16.52 30.20 5.80
N GLU A 216 -15.33 30.76 5.94
CA GLU A 216 -15.11 31.98 6.70
C GLU A 216 -14.97 33.17 5.74
N CYS A 217 -15.85 34.16 5.89
CA CYS A 217 -15.77 35.41 5.11
C CYS A 217 -14.71 36.33 5.68
N LEU A 218 -13.71 36.69 4.87
CA LEU A 218 -12.59 37.56 5.29
C LEU A 218 -12.97 39.04 5.36
N ASN A 219 -14.02 39.48 4.65
CA ASN A 219 -14.41 40.88 4.52
C ASN A 219 -15.86 41.16 4.93
N ASP A 220 -16.38 40.55 6.01
CA ASP A 220 -17.79 40.71 6.45
C ASP A 220 -18.79 40.56 5.29
N CYS A 221 -18.56 39.62 4.39
CA CYS A 221 -19.43 39.40 3.26
C CYS A 221 -20.68 38.60 3.68
N ASP A 222 -21.85 39.11 3.32
CA ASP A 222 -23.08 38.31 3.36
C ASP A 222 -23.03 37.31 2.19
N MET A 223 -23.08 36.01 2.51
CA MET A 223 -23.05 34.98 1.48
C MET A 223 -24.44 34.85 0.84
N PRO A 224 -24.61 35.19 -0.44
CA PRO A 224 -25.87 34.95 -1.14
C PRO A 224 -26.17 33.45 -1.20
N PRO A 225 -27.42 33.01 -1.01
CA PRO A 225 -27.80 31.60 -1.02
C PRO A 225 -27.42 30.91 -2.35
N ASP A 226 -27.48 31.61 -3.48
CA ASP A 226 -27.11 31.09 -4.80
C ASP A 226 -25.61 30.82 -4.93
N LEU A 227 -24.76 31.60 -4.22
CA LEU A 227 -23.31 31.41 -4.24
C LEU A 227 -22.90 30.14 -3.49
N ALA A 228 -23.60 29.80 -2.42
CA ALA A 228 -23.39 28.55 -1.68
C ALA A 228 -23.62 27.31 -2.59
N ASP A 229 -24.61 27.37 -3.47
CA ASP A 229 -24.87 26.30 -4.45
C ASP A 229 -23.74 26.16 -5.48
N VAL A 230 -23.27 27.28 -6.01
CA VAL A 230 -22.17 27.29 -7.00
C VAL A 230 -20.87 26.76 -6.37
N ILE A 231 -20.55 27.20 -5.15
CA ILE A 231 -19.37 26.74 -4.41
C ILE A 231 -19.47 25.24 -4.15
N TYR A 232 -20.61 24.79 -3.63
CA TYR A 232 -20.87 23.38 -3.37
C TYR A 232 -20.70 22.52 -4.63
N ASP A 233 -21.30 22.91 -5.75
CA ASP A 233 -21.23 22.21 -7.03
C ASP A 233 -19.80 22.17 -7.60
N SER A 234 -19.06 23.27 -7.46
CA SER A 234 -17.67 23.37 -7.87
C SER A 234 -16.73 22.49 -7.03
N LEU A 235 -16.93 22.46 -5.70
CA LEU A 235 -16.16 21.63 -4.78
C LEU A 235 -16.48 20.15 -4.96
N THR A 236 -17.73 19.79 -5.26
CA THR A 236 -18.13 18.41 -5.49
C THR A 236 -17.60 17.86 -6.81
N LYS A 237 -17.53 18.69 -7.86
CA LYS A 237 -16.93 18.32 -9.14
C LYS A 237 -15.40 18.21 -9.08
N SER A 238 -14.75 18.92 -8.17
CA SER A 238 -13.29 18.93 -8.01
C SER A 238 -12.86 18.29 -6.69
N ASN A 239 -12.78 16.96 -6.66
CA ASN A 239 -12.19 16.20 -5.53
C ASN A 239 -10.78 16.68 -5.14
N TYR A 240 -10.08 17.39 -6.04
CA TYR A 240 -8.74 17.93 -5.80
C TYR A 240 -8.75 19.11 -4.82
N LEU A 241 -9.71 20.03 -4.95
CA LEU A 241 -9.81 21.19 -4.07
C LEU A 241 -10.17 20.79 -2.64
N LEU A 242 -11.07 19.84 -2.47
CA LEU A 242 -11.41 19.31 -1.14
C LEU A 242 -10.25 18.55 -0.46
N ARG A 243 -9.31 17.97 -1.24
CA ARG A 243 -8.14 17.29 -0.68
C ARG A 243 -7.10 18.25 -0.09
N GLN A 244 -7.04 19.50 -0.56
CA GLN A 244 -6.01 20.47 -0.17
C GLN A 244 -6.47 21.52 0.81
N ALA A 245 -7.78 21.76 0.94
CA ALA A 245 -8.31 22.81 1.80
C ALA A 245 -8.42 22.35 3.27
N GLU A 246 -7.68 22.99 4.15
CA GLU A 246 -7.88 22.88 5.63
C GLU A 246 -9.05 23.74 6.08
N GLN A 247 -9.20 24.94 5.47
CA GLN A 247 -10.30 25.87 5.65
C GLN A 247 -10.65 26.49 4.31
N LEU A 248 -11.90 26.87 4.12
CA LEU A 248 -12.39 27.58 2.96
C LEU A 248 -12.59 29.05 3.36
N TYR A 249 -11.92 29.95 2.63
CA TYR A 249 -12.07 31.38 2.80
C TYR A 249 -12.76 31.99 1.59
N LEU A 250 -13.75 32.83 1.83
CA LEU A 250 -14.41 33.64 0.82
C LEU A 250 -13.90 35.07 0.94
N LEU A 251 -13.39 35.60 -0.17
CA LEU A 251 -13.00 36.99 -0.30
C LEU A 251 -13.91 37.64 -1.31
N ALA A 252 -14.73 38.58 -0.88
CA ALA A 252 -15.48 39.43 -1.80
C ALA A 252 -14.52 40.47 -2.42
N VAL A 253 -14.36 40.42 -3.73
CA VAL A 253 -13.56 41.36 -4.50
C VAL A 253 -14.51 42.16 -5.38
N ASP A 254 -14.45 43.47 -5.23
CA ASP A 254 -15.14 44.43 -6.12
C ASP A 254 -14.19 44.74 -7.28
N PRO A 255 -14.37 44.16 -8.50
CA PRO A 255 -13.43 44.26 -9.59
C PRO A 255 -13.47 45.64 -10.30
N ASP A 256 -14.52 46.41 -10.15
CA ASP A 256 -14.79 47.69 -10.80
C ASP A 256 -14.80 48.89 -9.84
N GLY A 257 -14.81 48.67 -8.52
CA GLY A 257 -14.72 49.70 -7.50
C GLY A 257 -15.99 50.54 -7.40
N ASP A 258 -17.14 50.04 -7.85
CA ASP A 258 -18.41 50.78 -7.87
C ASP A 258 -19.28 50.55 -6.64
N ASN A 259 -18.83 49.76 -5.67
CA ASN A 259 -19.51 49.40 -4.37
C ASN A 259 -20.92 48.85 -4.56
N GLN A 260 -21.21 48.09 -5.64
CA GLN A 260 -22.46 47.34 -5.80
C GLN A 260 -22.27 45.86 -5.57
#